data_3d4471bccb7991b2750de263ac69269e
#
_entry.id   3d4471bccb7991b2750de263ac69269e
#
_cell.length_a   1.000
_cell.length_b   1.000
_cell.length_c   1.000
_cell.angle_alpha   90.00
_cell.angle_beta   90.00
_cell.angle_gamma   90.00
#
_symmetry.space_group_name_H-M   'P 1'
#
loop_
_entity.id
_entity.type
_entity.pdbx_description
1 polymer ?
#
loop_
_entity_poly.entity_id
_entity_poly.type
_entity_poly.pdbx_seq_one_letter_code
_entity_poly.pdbx_strand_id
1 'polypeptide(L)'
;MTDTHLSDHNTGAPRSLTDLFVTFTLLALQGFGGVLAVAHRTLVEHRRWMTREEFVETLSLSQLLPGANIVNMALMIGDRHFGWRGALTALAGMLSVPLLIVLALVAVYNEFAHLPAVAGALRGMGAVAAGLTIGMGIKLAGALRGNPMGIPLCVAIGVATFVLVAIVRAPLVWVVPGLGFIGWCLARWAILRAERRT
;
A
#
# COMPACT_ATOMS: atom_id res chain seq x y z
N MET A 1 13.92 4.79 -44.30
CA MET A 1 13.14 3.56 -44.06
C MET A 1 13.43 3.09 -42.63
N THR A 2 12.69 3.59 -41.72
CA THR A 2 12.76 3.24 -40.29
C THR A 2 11.44 2.57 -39.97
N ASP A 3 11.45 1.24 -40.04
CA ASP A 3 10.33 0.42 -39.60
C ASP A 3 10.16 0.61 -38.08
N THR A 4 9.22 1.45 -37.73
CA THR A 4 8.70 1.54 -36.38
C THR A 4 7.91 0.25 -36.13
N HIS A 5 8.55 -0.75 -35.55
CA HIS A 5 7.87 -1.89 -34.94
C HIS A 5 6.98 -1.36 -33.81
N LEU A 6 5.77 -0.94 -34.19
CA LEU A 6 4.65 -0.87 -33.29
C LEU A 6 4.35 -2.33 -32.92
N SER A 7 4.93 -2.78 -31.82
CA SER A 7 4.51 -4.02 -31.19
C SER A 7 3.04 -3.83 -30.78
N ASP A 8 2.20 -4.42 -31.58
CA ASP A 8 0.76 -4.56 -31.33
C ASP A 8 0.59 -5.43 -30.08
N HIS A 9 0.81 -4.81 -28.90
CA HIS A 9 0.52 -5.43 -27.62
C HIS A 9 -1.00 -5.48 -27.51
N ASN A 10 -1.57 -6.62 -27.89
CA ASN A 10 -2.97 -6.96 -27.75
C ASN A 10 -3.33 -6.95 -26.26
N THR A 11 -3.40 -5.75 -25.69
CA THR A 11 -3.84 -5.51 -24.31
C THR A 11 -5.33 -5.67 -24.29
N GLY A 12 -5.81 -6.65 -23.53
CA GLY A 12 -7.24 -6.82 -23.29
C GLY A 12 -7.78 -5.55 -22.59
N ALA A 13 -9.07 -5.34 -22.70
CA ALA A 13 -9.79 -4.32 -21.93
C ALA A 13 -10.90 -5.00 -21.12
N PRO A 14 -11.34 -4.41 -19.98
CA PRO A 14 -12.53 -4.91 -19.31
C PRO A 14 -13.73 -4.88 -20.25
N ARG A 15 -14.45 -5.99 -20.36
CA ARG A 15 -15.56 -6.14 -21.30
C ARG A 15 -16.82 -5.39 -20.85
N SER A 16 -16.96 -5.15 -19.56
CA SER A 16 -18.13 -4.50 -18.97
C SER A 16 -17.80 -3.97 -17.57
N LEU A 17 -18.68 -3.12 -17.04
CA LEU A 17 -18.63 -2.68 -15.65
C LEU A 17 -18.68 -3.87 -14.68
N THR A 18 -19.44 -4.91 -14.99
CA THR A 18 -19.52 -6.12 -14.16
C THR A 18 -18.18 -6.88 -14.15
N ASP A 19 -17.50 -6.99 -15.30
CA ASP A 19 -16.18 -7.62 -15.37
C ASP A 19 -15.14 -6.85 -14.56
N LEU A 20 -15.22 -5.51 -14.62
CA LEU A 20 -14.40 -4.62 -13.81
C LEU A 20 -14.66 -4.82 -12.30
N PHE A 21 -15.94 -4.81 -11.90
CA PHE A 21 -16.35 -5.03 -10.50
C PHE A 21 -15.84 -6.37 -9.97
N VAL A 22 -16.12 -7.47 -10.68
CA VAL A 22 -15.73 -8.82 -10.25
C VAL A 22 -14.20 -8.95 -10.16
N THR A 23 -13.47 -8.41 -11.13
CA THR A 23 -12.01 -8.48 -11.14
C THR A 23 -11.42 -7.75 -9.94
N PHE A 24 -11.88 -6.54 -9.63
CA PHE A 24 -11.39 -5.80 -8.46
C PHE A 24 -11.86 -6.39 -7.13
N THR A 25 -13.04 -7.00 -7.09
CA THR A 25 -13.50 -7.75 -5.90
C THR A 25 -12.60 -8.95 -5.62
N LEU A 26 -12.28 -9.75 -6.63
CA LEU A 26 -11.39 -10.90 -6.48
C LEU A 26 -9.98 -10.47 -6.10
N LEU A 27 -9.49 -9.36 -6.67
CA LEU A 27 -8.22 -8.77 -6.32
C LEU A 27 -8.18 -8.34 -4.85
N ALA A 28 -9.22 -7.69 -4.36
CA ALA A 28 -9.34 -7.28 -2.96
C ALA A 28 -9.33 -8.48 -2.01
N LEU A 29 -10.05 -9.55 -2.34
CA LEU A 29 -10.12 -10.76 -1.52
C LEU A 29 -8.81 -11.57 -1.51
N GLN A 30 -8.04 -11.52 -2.59
CA GLN A 30 -6.76 -12.23 -2.70
C GLN A 30 -5.57 -11.40 -2.23
N GLY A 31 -5.75 -10.10 -1.98
CA GLY A 31 -4.69 -9.16 -1.64
C GLY A 31 -4.01 -9.36 -0.27
N PHE A 32 -4.47 -10.32 0.52
CA PHE A 32 -3.87 -10.66 1.81
C PHE A 32 -2.43 -11.15 1.63
N GLY A 33 -1.46 -10.41 2.17
CA GLY A 33 -0.04 -10.75 2.10
C GLY A 33 0.76 -10.11 0.97
N GLY A 34 0.12 -9.36 0.07
CA GLY A 34 0.83 -8.67 -1.01
C GLY A 34 -0.07 -8.22 -2.15
N VAL A 35 -0.97 -7.29 -1.87
CA VAL A 35 -1.96 -6.80 -2.85
C VAL A 35 -1.33 -6.33 -4.17
N LEU A 36 -0.11 -5.76 -4.13
CA LEU A 36 0.59 -5.30 -5.33
C LEU A 36 0.99 -6.46 -6.26
N ALA A 37 1.48 -7.57 -5.70
CA ALA A 37 1.83 -8.76 -6.47
C ALA A 37 0.59 -9.41 -7.11
N VAL A 38 -0.52 -9.46 -6.37
CA VAL A 38 -1.80 -9.96 -6.87
C VAL A 38 -2.35 -9.05 -7.97
N ALA A 39 -2.25 -7.72 -7.80
CA ALA A 39 -2.67 -6.75 -8.81
C ALA A 39 -1.86 -6.91 -10.10
N HIS A 40 -0.53 -6.97 -10.01
CA HIS A 40 0.33 -7.21 -11.17
C HIS A 40 -0.06 -8.49 -11.90
N ARG A 41 -0.15 -9.61 -11.17
CA ARG A 41 -0.52 -10.90 -11.75
C ARG A 41 -1.90 -10.86 -12.40
N THR A 42 -2.88 -10.24 -11.75
CA THR A 42 -4.25 -10.17 -12.26
C THR A 42 -4.34 -9.28 -13.50
N LEU A 43 -3.81 -8.06 -13.45
CA LEU A 43 -4.01 -7.05 -14.47
C LEU A 43 -3.08 -7.23 -15.68
N VAL A 44 -1.84 -7.69 -15.46
CA VAL A 44 -0.84 -7.86 -16.51
C VAL A 44 -0.82 -9.29 -17.07
N GLU A 45 -0.78 -10.31 -16.21
CA GLU A 45 -0.58 -11.69 -16.65
C GLU A 45 -1.90 -12.38 -17.02
N HIS A 46 -2.94 -12.29 -16.18
CA HIS A 46 -4.20 -13.01 -16.39
C HIS A 46 -5.17 -12.25 -17.28
N ARG A 47 -5.50 -11.02 -16.93
CA ARG A 47 -6.49 -10.21 -17.67
C ARG A 47 -5.86 -9.49 -18.85
N ARG A 48 -4.56 -9.22 -18.80
CA ARG A 48 -3.82 -8.47 -19.84
C ARG A 48 -4.45 -7.12 -20.16
N TRP A 49 -5.00 -6.45 -19.15
CA TRP A 49 -5.60 -5.13 -19.34
C TRP A 49 -4.58 -4.02 -19.52
N MET A 50 -3.32 -4.31 -19.18
CA MET A 50 -2.20 -3.39 -19.32
C MET A 50 -0.88 -4.14 -19.48
N THR A 51 0.10 -3.47 -20.07
CA THR A 51 1.48 -3.96 -20.13
C THR A 51 2.16 -3.83 -18.77
N ARG A 52 3.35 -4.41 -18.63
CA ARG A 52 4.16 -4.24 -17.41
C ARG A 52 4.57 -2.78 -17.21
N GLU A 53 4.90 -2.09 -18.29
CA GLU A 53 5.30 -0.69 -18.32
C GLU A 53 4.14 0.21 -17.88
N GLU A 54 2.96 0.02 -18.45
CA GLU A 54 1.74 0.73 -18.06
C GLU A 54 1.36 0.49 -16.60
N PHE A 55 1.57 -0.74 -16.08
CA PHE A 55 1.35 -1.05 -14.67
C PHE A 55 2.26 -0.24 -13.76
N VAL A 56 3.57 -0.16 -14.07
CA VAL A 56 4.55 0.60 -13.28
C VAL A 56 4.25 2.09 -13.34
N GLU A 57 3.88 2.62 -14.51
CA GLU A 57 3.50 4.02 -14.68
C GLU A 57 2.24 4.35 -13.86
N THR A 58 1.16 3.56 -14.00
CA THR A 58 -0.08 3.76 -13.25
C THR A 58 0.14 3.63 -11.74
N LEU A 59 0.98 2.69 -11.31
CA LEU A 59 1.36 2.53 -9.91
C LEU A 59 2.10 3.77 -9.40
N SER A 60 3.04 4.29 -10.17
CA SER A 60 3.81 5.49 -9.80
C SER A 60 2.90 6.70 -9.64
N LEU A 61 1.96 6.89 -10.57
CA LEU A 61 0.95 7.95 -10.47
C LEU A 61 0.02 7.75 -9.26
N SER A 62 -0.39 6.51 -8.98
CA SER A 62 -1.25 6.20 -7.84
C SER A 62 -0.59 6.50 -6.49
N GLN A 63 0.75 6.47 -6.43
CA GLN A 63 1.51 6.80 -5.22
C GLN A 63 1.58 8.31 -4.93
N LEU A 64 1.34 9.16 -5.93
CA LEU A 64 1.27 10.60 -5.74
C LEU A 64 -0.06 11.05 -5.10
N LEU A 65 -1.10 10.24 -5.23
CA LEU A 65 -2.41 10.53 -4.67
C LEU A 65 -2.50 10.07 -3.21
N PRO A 66 -3.11 10.85 -2.32
CA PRO A 66 -3.34 10.41 -0.96
C PRO A 66 -4.31 9.23 -0.92
N GLY A 67 -4.01 8.20 -0.12
CA GLY A 67 -4.84 7.01 0.04
C GLY A 67 -4.12 5.71 -0.27
N ALA A 68 -4.87 4.62 -0.35
CA ALA A 68 -4.33 3.30 -0.67
C ALA A 68 -3.97 3.21 -2.17
N ASN A 69 -2.70 3.00 -2.48
CA ASN A 69 -2.19 3.01 -3.87
C ASN A 69 -2.99 2.11 -4.81
N ILE A 70 -3.36 0.92 -4.36
CA ILE A 70 -4.14 -0.02 -5.16
C ILE A 70 -5.57 0.47 -5.43
N VAL A 71 -6.17 1.17 -4.48
CA VAL A 71 -7.51 1.77 -4.66
C VAL A 71 -7.41 2.92 -5.66
N ASN A 72 -6.37 3.77 -5.55
CA ASN A 72 -6.13 4.84 -6.52
C ASN A 72 -5.90 4.27 -7.93
N MET A 73 -5.11 3.20 -8.04
CA MET A 73 -4.89 2.52 -9.31
C MET A 73 -6.18 1.92 -9.88
N ALA A 74 -7.03 1.33 -9.03
CA ALA A 74 -8.33 0.80 -9.46
C ALA A 74 -9.25 1.90 -10.00
N LEU A 75 -9.28 3.07 -9.33
CA LEU A 75 -10.00 4.26 -9.81
C LEU A 75 -9.50 4.70 -11.19
N MET A 76 -8.17 4.81 -11.37
CA MET A 76 -7.56 5.22 -12.64
C MET A 76 -7.85 4.25 -13.77
N ILE A 77 -7.78 2.95 -13.53
CA ILE A 77 -8.11 1.92 -14.52
C ILE A 77 -9.59 1.96 -14.87
N GLY A 78 -10.45 2.11 -13.87
CA GLY A 78 -11.89 2.23 -14.09
C GLY A 78 -12.25 3.46 -14.92
N ASP A 79 -11.66 4.60 -14.59
CA ASP A 79 -11.86 5.86 -15.29
C ASP A 79 -11.36 5.80 -16.75
N ARG A 80 -10.18 5.21 -16.98
CA ARG A 80 -9.61 5.04 -18.32
C ARG A 80 -10.53 4.28 -19.29
N HIS A 81 -11.32 3.29 -18.80
CA HIS A 81 -12.12 2.43 -19.67
C HIS A 81 -13.59 2.83 -19.76
N PHE A 82 -14.19 3.33 -18.66
CA PHE A 82 -15.62 3.62 -18.58
C PHE A 82 -15.91 4.99 -17.94
N GLY A 83 -14.90 5.88 -17.85
CA GLY A 83 -15.04 7.18 -17.22
C GLY A 83 -15.41 7.05 -15.72
N TRP A 84 -16.04 8.07 -15.18
CA TRP A 84 -16.42 8.13 -13.76
C TRP A 84 -17.26 6.93 -13.27
N ARG A 85 -18.09 6.34 -14.16
CA ARG A 85 -18.84 5.12 -13.84
C ARG A 85 -17.92 3.91 -13.63
N GLY A 86 -16.88 3.79 -14.43
CA GLY A 86 -15.85 2.77 -14.26
C GLY A 86 -15.07 2.98 -12.97
N ALA A 87 -14.66 4.20 -12.66
CA ALA A 87 -13.97 4.53 -11.42
C ALA A 87 -14.79 4.12 -10.19
N LEU A 88 -16.06 4.52 -10.13
CA LEU A 88 -16.95 4.15 -9.02
C LEU A 88 -17.21 2.64 -8.95
N THR A 89 -17.31 1.96 -10.10
CA THR A 89 -17.51 0.51 -10.14
C THR A 89 -16.26 -0.23 -9.64
N ALA A 90 -15.07 0.21 -10.03
CA ALA A 90 -13.80 -0.36 -9.54
C ALA A 90 -13.64 -0.16 -8.04
N LEU A 91 -13.95 1.04 -7.54
CA LEU A 91 -13.96 1.36 -6.11
C LEU A 91 -14.95 0.48 -5.35
N ALA A 92 -16.18 0.37 -5.84
CA ALA A 92 -17.20 -0.48 -5.25
C ALA A 92 -16.75 -1.96 -5.23
N GLY A 93 -16.12 -2.46 -6.29
CA GLY A 93 -15.55 -3.80 -6.34
C GLY A 93 -14.47 -4.03 -5.27
N MET A 94 -13.59 -3.04 -5.07
CA MET A 94 -12.54 -3.12 -4.06
C MET A 94 -13.05 -3.09 -2.62
N LEU A 95 -14.13 -2.38 -2.35
CA LEU A 95 -14.59 -2.10 -0.99
C LEU A 95 -15.80 -2.93 -0.55
N SER A 96 -16.77 -3.22 -1.44
CA SER A 96 -18.07 -3.78 -1.05
C SER A 96 -17.96 -5.13 -0.36
N VAL A 97 -17.29 -6.10 -0.97
CA VAL A 97 -17.24 -7.45 -0.40
C VAL A 97 -16.37 -7.52 0.86
N PRO A 98 -15.14 -6.94 0.91
CA PRO A 98 -14.41 -6.85 2.17
C PRO A 98 -15.18 -6.12 3.27
N LEU A 99 -15.91 -5.04 2.96
CA LEU A 99 -16.76 -4.34 3.92
C LEU A 99 -17.87 -5.21 4.46
N LEU A 100 -18.58 -5.92 3.58
CA LEU A 100 -19.65 -6.84 3.99
C LEU A 100 -19.12 -7.97 4.88
N ILE A 101 -17.93 -8.51 4.56
CA ILE A 101 -17.29 -9.53 5.40
C ILE A 101 -16.98 -8.97 6.79
N VAL A 102 -16.40 -7.77 6.87
CA VAL A 102 -16.08 -7.12 8.15
C VAL A 102 -17.36 -6.86 8.95
N LEU A 103 -18.41 -6.34 8.32
CA LEU A 103 -19.70 -6.08 9.00
C LEU A 103 -20.34 -7.37 9.50
N ALA A 104 -20.29 -8.44 8.72
CA ALA A 104 -20.78 -9.76 9.15
C ALA A 104 -19.97 -10.29 10.34
N LEU A 105 -18.65 -10.15 10.31
CA LEU A 105 -17.79 -10.55 11.43
C LEU A 105 -18.08 -9.73 12.69
N VAL A 106 -18.32 -8.42 12.55
CA VAL A 106 -18.71 -7.56 13.69
C VAL A 106 -20.05 -7.97 14.27
N ALA A 107 -21.04 -8.29 13.43
CA ALA A 107 -22.34 -8.77 13.89
C ALA A 107 -22.20 -10.09 14.68
N VAL A 108 -21.44 -11.05 14.14
CA VAL A 108 -21.15 -12.32 14.82
C VAL A 108 -20.38 -12.07 16.12
N TYR A 109 -19.39 -11.18 16.10
CA TYR A 109 -18.62 -10.84 17.28
C TYR A 109 -19.50 -10.29 18.41
N ASN A 110 -20.44 -9.40 18.11
CA ASN A 110 -21.32 -8.81 19.12
C ASN A 110 -22.16 -9.87 19.86
N GLU A 111 -22.56 -10.93 19.18
CA GLU A 111 -23.30 -12.03 19.77
C GLU A 111 -22.44 -12.90 20.70
N PHE A 112 -21.17 -13.11 20.32
CA PHE A 112 -20.25 -14.02 21.00
C PHE A 112 -19.14 -13.31 21.80
N ALA A 113 -19.21 -11.98 21.95
CA ALA A 113 -18.18 -11.18 22.61
C ALA A 113 -17.93 -11.59 24.09
N HIS A 114 -18.92 -12.16 24.74
CA HIS A 114 -18.86 -12.61 26.13
C HIS A 114 -18.08 -13.93 26.31
N LEU A 115 -17.79 -14.67 25.23
CA LEU A 115 -17.07 -15.93 25.30
C LEU A 115 -15.56 -15.71 25.45
N PRO A 116 -14.90 -16.31 26.48
CA PRO A 116 -13.45 -16.19 26.68
C PRO A 116 -12.63 -16.66 25.47
N ALA A 117 -13.14 -17.66 24.73
CA ALA A 117 -12.49 -18.17 23.52
C ALA A 117 -12.40 -17.11 22.42
N VAL A 118 -13.45 -16.30 22.23
CA VAL A 118 -13.48 -15.20 21.25
C VAL A 118 -12.49 -14.12 21.63
N ALA A 119 -12.44 -13.74 22.89
CA ALA A 119 -11.45 -12.79 23.41
C ALA A 119 -10.01 -13.32 23.23
N GLY A 120 -9.79 -14.61 23.45
CA GLY A 120 -8.51 -15.28 23.21
C GLY A 120 -8.10 -15.25 21.74
N ALA A 121 -9.03 -15.58 20.84
CA ALA A 121 -8.78 -15.54 19.38
C ALA A 121 -8.40 -14.14 18.90
N LEU A 122 -9.11 -13.11 19.34
CA LEU A 122 -8.80 -11.71 18.98
C LEU A 122 -7.44 -11.26 19.51
N ARG A 123 -7.07 -11.65 20.73
CA ARG A 123 -5.72 -11.37 21.27
C ARG A 123 -4.64 -12.05 20.44
N GLY A 124 -4.88 -13.32 20.04
CA GLY A 124 -3.97 -14.06 19.18
C GLY A 124 -3.80 -13.39 17.80
N MET A 125 -4.90 -12.99 17.15
CA MET A 125 -4.84 -12.25 15.89
C MET A 125 -4.10 -10.91 16.02
N GLY A 126 -4.35 -10.18 17.11
CA GLY A 126 -3.63 -8.94 17.41
C GLY A 126 -2.13 -9.15 17.59
N ALA A 127 -1.73 -10.22 18.28
CA ALA A 127 -0.32 -10.58 18.46
C ALA A 127 0.36 -10.91 17.12
N VAL A 128 -0.30 -11.65 16.23
CA VAL A 128 0.20 -11.98 14.89
C VAL A 128 0.35 -10.70 14.07
N ALA A 129 -0.66 -9.82 14.05
CA ALA A 129 -0.62 -8.55 13.34
C ALA A 129 0.53 -7.66 13.83
N ALA A 130 0.72 -7.57 15.16
CA ALA A 130 1.85 -6.86 15.74
C ALA A 130 3.20 -7.46 15.32
N GLY A 131 3.32 -8.80 15.35
CA GLY A 131 4.52 -9.49 14.91
C GLY A 131 4.85 -9.24 13.44
N LEU A 132 3.86 -9.26 12.55
CA LEU A 132 4.03 -8.93 11.13
C LEU A 132 4.48 -7.47 10.93
N THR A 133 3.90 -6.55 11.67
CA THR A 133 4.28 -5.11 11.63
C THR A 133 5.72 -4.91 12.07
N ILE A 134 6.13 -5.55 13.17
CA ILE A 134 7.51 -5.51 13.67
C ILE A 134 8.46 -6.14 12.64
N GLY A 135 8.10 -7.32 12.09
CA GLY A 135 8.89 -8.00 11.07
C GLY A 135 9.10 -7.15 9.82
N MET A 136 8.07 -6.43 9.38
CA MET A 136 8.17 -5.49 8.27
C MET A 136 9.07 -4.30 8.61
N GLY A 137 8.99 -3.77 9.83
CA GLY A 137 9.89 -2.73 10.34
C GLY A 137 11.36 -3.17 10.31
N ILE A 138 11.66 -4.39 10.78
CA ILE A 138 13.01 -4.96 10.74
C ILE A 138 13.50 -5.12 9.30
N LYS A 139 12.66 -5.60 8.39
CA LYS A 139 12.99 -5.74 6.97
C LYS A 139 13.31 -4.38 6.34
N LEU A 140 12.53 -3.35 6.62
CA LEU A 140 12.76 -1.98 6.13
C LEU A 140 14.02 -1.35 6.74
N ALA A 141 14.38 -1.72 7.98
CA ALA A 141 15.63 -1.25 8.61
C ALA A 141 16.88 -1.67 7.81
N GLY A 142 16.81 -2.77 7.05
CA GLY A 142 17.89 -3.17 6.13
C GLY A 142 18.20 -2.13 5.04
N ALA A 143 17.21 -1.35 4.60
CA ALA A 143 17.39 -0.27 3.62
C ALA A 143 18.19 0.91 4.15
N LEU A 144 18.33 1.04 5.48
CA LEU A 144 19.11 2.11 6.11
C LEU A 144 20.62 1.97 5.90
N ARG A 145 21.11 0.78 5.52
CA ARG A 145 22.55 0.51 5.35
C ARG A 145 23.20 1.35 4.23
N GLY A 146 22.43 1.82 3.25
CA GLY A 146 22.89 2.70 2.17
C GLY A 146 22.62 4.20 2.40
N ASN A 147 22.14 4.60 3.57
CA ASN A 147 21.75 5.98 3.83
C ASN A 147 22.97 6.86 4.15
N PRO A 148 23.15 8.02 3.46
CA PRO A 148 24.27 8.95 3.69
C PRO A 148 24.31 9.54 5.10
N MET A 149 23.20 9.51 5.85
CA MET A 149 23.14 9.97 7.25
C MET A 149 23.84 9.03 8.24
N GLY A 150 24.12 7.79 7.83
CA GLY A 150 24.65 6.76 8.72
C GLY A 150 23.59 6.08 9.59
N ILE A 151 23.88 4.82 9.94
CA ILE A 151 22.97 3.97 10.74
C ILE A 151 22.64 4.58 12.13
N PRO A 152 23.61 5.12 12.90
CA PRO A 152 23.32 5.60 14.26
C PRO A 152 22.31 6.74 14.28
N LEU A 153 22.36 7.65 13.33
CA LEU A 153 21.44 8.78 13.26
C LEU A 153 20.02 8.32 12.86
N CYS A 154 19.94 7.40 11.91
CA CYS A 154 18.66 6.79 11.50
C CYS A 154 18.01 6.04 12.67
N VAL A 155 18.79 5.26 13.42
CA VAL A 155 18.32 4.56 14.61
C VAL A 155 17.87 5.55 15.70
N ALA A 156 18.61 6.64 15.93
CA ALA A 156 18.23 7.66 16.90
C ALA A 156 16.88 8.31 16.58
N ILE A 157 16.64 8.65 15.31
CA ILE A 157 15.35 9.19 14.85
C ILE A 157 14.24 8.14 15.00
N GLY A 158 14.50 6.88 14.68
CA GLY A 158 13.55 5.78 14.85
C GLY A 158 13.17 5.57 16.32
N VAL A 159 14.15 5.55 17.23
CA VAL A 159 13.92 5.45 18.68
C VAL A 159 13.17 6.67 19.20
N ALA A 160 13.54 7.88 18.78
CA ALA A 160 12.83 9.10 19.15
C ALA A 160 11.36 9.05 18.71
N THR A 161 11.09 8.59 17.47
CA THR A 161 9.72 8.39 16.96
C THR A 161 8.97 7.39 17.83
N PHE A 162 9.59 6.25 18.14
CA PHE A 162 8.98 5.22 18.99
C PHE A 162 8.63 5.75 20.38
N VAL A 163 9.57 6.45 21.03
CA VAL A 163 9.35 7.05 22.36
C VAL A 163 8.22 8.06 22.33
N LEU A 164 8.21 8.96 21.34
CA LEU A 164 7.16 9.98 21.22
C LEU A 164 5.78 9.38 20.97
N VAL A 165 5.68 8.35 20.13
CA VAL A 165 4.39 7.76 19.77
C VAL A 165 3.93 6.73 20.82
N ALA A 166 4.81 5.81 21.25
CA ALA A 166 4.43 4.69 22.10
C ALA A 166 4.39 5.06 23.59
N ILE A 167 5.30 5.92 24.07
CA ILE A 167 5.42 6.27 25.49
C ILE A 167 4.71 7.60 25.77
N VAL A 168 5.07 8.67 25.04
CA VAL A 168 4.49 10.01 25.22
C VAL A 168 3.08 10.09 24.63
N ARG A 169 2.71 9.15 23.74
CA ARG A 169 1.41 9.12 23.03
C ARG A 169 1.11 10.41 22.26
N ALA A 170 2.14 11.05 21.74
CA ALA A 170 2.00 12.24 20.92
C ALA A 170 1.26 11.92 19.61
N PRO A 171 0.36 12.81 19.13
CA PRO A 171 -0.36 12.58 17.88
C PRO A 171 0.61 12.49 16.70
N LEU A 172 0.48 11.42 15.89
CA LEU A 172 1.30 11.17 14.71
C LEU A 172 1.35 12.36 13.73
N VAL A 173 0.26 13.13 13.66
CA VAL A 173 0.13 14.32 12.81
C VAL A 173 1.22 15.37 13.10
N TRP A 174 1.74 15.44 14.32
CA TRP A 174 2.82 16.35 14.70
C TRP A 174 4.19 15.68 14.71
N VAL A 175 4.24 14.40 15.10
CA VAL A 175 5.49 13.65 15.21
C VAL A 175 6.11 13.41 13.82
N VAL A 176 5.29 12.99 12.83
CA VAL A 176 5.78 12.65 11.50
C VAL A 176 6.35 13.86 10.75
N PRO A 177 5.63 15.00 10.63
CA PRO A 177 6.19 16.19 9.99
C PRO A 177 7.38 16.77 10.76
N GLY A 178 7.31 16.80 12.10
CA GLY A 178 8.37 17.36 12.94
C GLY A 178 9.69 16.59 12.81
N LEU A 179 9.66 15.28 13.06
CA LEU A 179 10.84 14.44 12.91
C LEU A 179 11.26 14.26 11.45
N GLY A 180 10.30 14.29 10.51
CA GLY A 180 10.57 14.27 9.08
C GLY A 180 11.36 15.52 8.64
N PHE A 181 10.98 16.69 9.10
CA PHE A 181 11.70 17.94 8.83
C PHE A 181 13.11 17.93 9.42
N ILE A 182 13.26 17.48 10.67
CA ILE A 182 14.56 17.32 11.32
C ILE A 182 15.43 16.32 10.52
N GLY A 183 14.87 15.19 10.16
CA GLY A 183 15.55 14.17 9.34
C GLY A 183 15.99 14.72 7.99
N TRP A 184 15.14 15.50 7.33
CA TRP A 184 15.48 16.16 6.07
C TRP A 184 16.63 17.16 6.21
N CYS A 185 16.60 18.01 7.23
CA CYS A 185 17.69 18.97 7.51
C CYS A 185 19.02 18.26 7.75
N LEU A 186 19.00 17.17 8.56
CA LEU A 186 20.19 16.38 8.88
C LEU A 186 20.73 15.64 7.63
N ALA A 187 19.84 15.08 6.79
CA ALA A 187 20.21 14.43 5.55
C ALA A 187 20.88 15.41 4.59
N ARG A 188 20.26 16.60 4.41
CA ARG A 188 20.83 17.66 3.58
C ARG A 188 22.22 18.09 4.07
N TRP A 189 22.38 18.26 5.37
CA TRP A 189 23.67 18.61 5.95
C TRP A 189 24.73 17.52 5.74
N ALA A 190 24.35 16.24 5.90
CA ALA A 190 25.24 15.11 5.67
C ALA A 190 25.71 15.02 4.21
N ILE A 191 24.80 15.22 3.25
CA ILE A 191 25.11 15.21 1.82
C ILE A 191 26.06 16.35 1.46
N LEU A 192 25.77 17.58 1.88
CA LEU A 192 26.63 18.75 1.62
C LEU A 192 28.04 18.60 2.25
N ARG A 193 28.13 17.86 3.35
CA ARG A 193 29.43 17.58 3.99
C ARG A 193 30.21 16.50 3.26
N ALA A 194 29.54 15.54 2.63
CA ALA A 194 30.18 14.52 1.79
C ALA A 194 30.74 15.14 0.50
N GLU A 195 30.00 16.02 -0.17
CA GLU A 195 30.45 16.73 -1.38
C GLU A 195 31.66 17.64 -1.15
N ARG A 196 31.84 18.18 0.06
CA ARG A 196 33.03 19.02 0.38
C ARG A 196 34.30 18.21 0.66
N ARG A 197 34.21 16.88 0.73
CA ARG A 197 35.32 15.98 1.01
C ARG A 197 35.87 15.26 -0.23
N THR A 198 35.16 15.37 -1.34
CA THR A 198 35.59 14.94 -2.69
C THR A 198 36.09 16.12 -3.47
#